data_0167a657801fabaa8a7dcdb7d3d4682d
#
_entry.id   0167a657801fabaa8a7dcdb7d3d4682d
#
_cell.length_a   1.000
_cell.length_b   1.000
_cell.length_c   1.000
_cell.angle_alpha   90.00
_cell.angle_beta   90.00
_cell.angle_gamma   90.00
#
_symmetry.space_group_name_H-M   'P 1'
#
loop_
_entity.id
_entity.type
_entity.pdbx_description
1 polymer ?
#
loop_
_entity_poly.entity_id
_entity_poly.type
_entity_poly.pdbx_seq_one_letter_code
_entity_poly.pdbx_strand_id
1 'polypeptide(L)'
;MFSKMKNPYMSSALWIIFSLFLSFSAPSHQDSYSPPPLPNPRILNAYTALQAWKHVILSDPKNFTSNWCGFDVCNYKGVYCAPAPDDPHITTVAGIDLNHADIAGSLPEELGLLTDLALFHINSNRFCGTLPDSFRHLRLLYELDISNNRFKGQFPSVVLCLPSLKFLDIRYNEFEGDIPTGLFDLKLDAIFVNNNKFKSSLPGNIGNSPVSVIVFANNNLNGCLPSSLSKMAKTLNELIITNAGLKGCLSPEIGLLKNVTVFDVSSNELVGPLPETIGEMKRLEQLNVAHNKLSGEIPETICSLPNLENFTYSYNYFCGEPPTCLKLPANDDQKNCIPDRPMQRSPDECAAFLAQPVDCGAFGCLPRSPPPSPPPPSPPLPPPSSPLSYYHHP
;
A
#
# COMPACT_ATOMS: atom_id res chain seq x y z
N MET A 1 -8.32 8.31 67.68
CA MET A 1 -8.21 7.70 69.03
C MET A 1 -6.87 6.98 69.05
N PHE A 2 -5.83 7.63 69.56
CA PHE A 2 -5.04 7.36 70.76
C PHE A 2 -4.56 5.90 70.85
N SER A 3 -3.30 5.56 71.08
CA SER A 3 -2.19 6.16 71.85
C SER A 3 -0.94 5.31 71.62
N LYS A 4 0.22 5.80 71.30
CA LYS A 4 1.46 6.00 72.03
C LYS A 4 1.75 5.01 73.19
N MET A 5 2.98 4.44 73.16
CA MET A 5 3.99 4.39 74.27
C MET A 5 5.21 3.58 73.76
N LYS A 6 6.36 4.13 73.51
CA LYS A 6 7.50 4.63 74.32
C LYS A 6 8.27 3.50 75.04
N ASN A 7 9.56 3.43 74.64
CA ASN A 7 10.79 2.93 75.23
C ASN A 7 10.83 2.97 76.78
N PRO A 8 11.81 2.36 77.53
CA PRO A 8 13.24 2.34 77.24
C PRO A 8 14.00 1.12 77.87
N TYR A 9 15.27 0.89 77.59
CA TYR A 9 16.44 1.00 78.48
C TYR A 9 17.72 0.50 77.81
N MET A 10 18.73 1.38 77.83
CA MET A 10 20.15 1.12 77.61
C MET A 10 20.70 0.24 78.74
N SER A 11 21.68 -0.57 78.45
CA SER A 11 22.88 -0.72 79.28
C SER A 11 24.05 -1.36 78.54
N SER A 12 25.14 -0.67 78.61
CA SER A 12 26.49 -0.98 78.17
C SER A 12 27.15 -2.09 79.01
N ALA A 13 27.96 -2.96 78.35
CA ALA A 13 29.12 -3.56 78.98
C ALA A 13 30.17 -3.92 77.93
N LEU A 14 31.23 -3.14 77.91
CA LEU A 14 32.55 -3.50 77.38
C LEU A 14 33.12 -4.68 78.13
N TRP A 15 33.66 -5.70 77.45
CA TRP A 15 34.80 -6.48 77.93
C TRP A 15 35.63 -6.98 76.74
N ILE A 16 36.87 -6.55 76.77
CA ILE A 16 38.00 -6.95 75.98
C ILE A 16 38.45 -8.35 76.38
N ILE A 17 38.63 -9.26 75.41
CA ILE A 17 39.54 -10.39 75.57
C ILE A 17 40.39 -10.56 74.32
N PHE A 18 41.67 -10.62 74.55
CA PHE A 18 42.81 -10.66 73.72
C PHE A 18 43.09 -12.06 73.12
N SER A 19 43.51 -12.11 71.87
CA SER A 19 44.47 -12.99 71.23
C SER A 19 44.28 -14.49 71.27
N LEU A 20 44.05 -15.05 70.07
CA LEU A 20 44.89 -16.25 69.69
C LEU A 20 44.96 -16.25 68.14
N PHE A 21 46.15 -15.88 67.65
CA PHE A 21 46.52 -16.07 66.25
C PHE A 21 46.63 -17.57 66.00
N LEU A 22 45.78 -18.14 65.20
CA LEU A 22 46.03 -19.35 64.46
C LEU A 22 45.90 -19.01 62.95
N SER A 23 47.08 -18.94 62.33
CA SER A 23 47.25 -18.84 60.90
C SER A 23 46.68 -20.07 60.18
N PHE A 24 45.45 -20.01 59.73
CA PHE A 24 44.97 -20.92 58.68
C PHE A 24 45.14 -20.15 57.34
N SER A 25 46.21 -20.50 56.62
CA SER A 25 46.33 -20.22 55.18
C SER A 25 45.27 -21.05 54.47
N ALA A 26 44.07 -20.48 54.27
CA ALA A 26 43.14 -20.98 53.30
C ALA A 26 43.72 -20.68 51.89
N PRO A 27 43.75 -21.66 50.96
CA PRO A 27 44.09 -21.35 49.58
C PRO A 27 43.01 -20.42 49.04
N SER A 28 43.39 -19.19 48.72
CA SER A 28 42.54 -18.28 47.97
C SER A 28 42.40 -18.84 46.56
N HIS A 29 41.43 -19.72 46.33
CA HIS A 29 40.86 -19.85 45.00
C HIS A 29 40.18 -18.51 44.72
N GLN A 30 40.89 -17.58 44.08
CA GLN A 30 40.34 -16.50 43.33
C GLN A 30 39.69 -17.13 42.11
N ASP A 31 38.46 -17.64 42.27
CA ASP A 31 37.57 -17.80 41.13
C ASP A 31 37.43 -16.41 40.55
N SER A 32 38.19 -16.16 39.48
CA SER A 32 38.02 -15.00 38.66
C SER A 32 36.65 -15.11 37.96
N TYR A 33 35.62 -14.67 38.69
CA TYR A 33 34.31 -14.46 38.09
C TYR A 33 34.44 -13.35 37.08
N SER A 34 34.86 -13.71 35.86
CA SER A 34 34.68 -12.80 34.72
C SER A 34 33.18 -12.70 34.47
N PRO A 35 32.59 -11.52 34.58
CA PRO A 35 31.18 -11.35 34.22
C PRO A 35 31.00 -11.91 32.82
N PRO A 36 29.85 -12.56 32.52
CA PRO A 36 29.60 -13.05 31.18
C PRO A 36 29.75 -11.88 30.20
N PRO A 37 30.35 -12.10 29.03
CA PRO A 37 30.54 -11.05 28.07
C PRO A 37 29.19 -10.40 27.79
N LEU A 38 29.15 -9.07 27.83
CA LEU A 38 27.94 -8.31 27.48
C LEU A 38 27.50 -8.75 26.08
N PRO A 39 26.18 -8.96 25.83
CA PRO A 39 25.70 -9.25 24.50
C PRO A 39 26.14 -8.13 23.56
N ASN A 40 26.31 -8.45 22.27
CA ASN A 40 26.67 -7.43 21.30
C ASN A 40 25.62 -6.30 21.32
N PRO A 41 26.01 -5.04 20.99
CA PRO A 41 25.11 -3.89 21.13
C PRO A 41 23.80 -4.03 20.34
N ARG A 42 23.79 -4.77 19.22
CA ARG A 42 22.58 -4.98 18.41
C ARG A 42 21.58 -5.89 19.10
N ILE A 43 22.07 -6.94 19.75
CA ILE A 43 21.23 -7.82 20.57
C ILE A 43 20.69 -7.07 21.80
N LEU A 44 21.51 -6.19 22.41
CA LEU A 44 21.05 -5.37 23.54
C LEU A 44 19.95 -4.39 23.10
N ASN A 45 20.12 -3.72 21.95
CA ASN A 45 19.09 -2.87 21.36
C ASN A 45 17.81 -3.66 21.04
N ALA A 46 17.96 -4.85 20.47
CA ALA A 46 16.84 -5.73 20.18
C ALA A 46 16.10 -6.17 21.45
N TYR A 47 16.84 -6.54 22.51
CA TYR A 47 16.24 -6.83 23.81
C TYR A 47 15.45 -5.63 24.34
N THR A 48 16.02 -4.44 24.29
CA THR A 48 15.35 -3.21 24.76
C THR A 48 14.05 -2.99 23.97
N ALA A 49 14.11 -3.07 22.63
CA ALA A 49 12.95 -2.88 21.76
C ALA A 49 11.84 -3.91 22.02
N LEU A 50 12.21 -5.20 22.12
CA LEU A 50 11.24 -6.27 22.28
C LEU A 50 10.64 -6.30 23.69
N GLN A 51 11.41 -5.93 24.75
CA GLN A 51 10.84 -5.78 26.10
C GLN A 51 9.91 -4.57 26.19
N ALA A 52 10.25 -3.43 25.57
CA ALA A 52 9.35 -2.28 25.47
C ALA A 52 8.05 -2.67 24.75
N TRP A 53 8.16 -3.45 23.65
CA TRP A 53 6.98 -3.92 22.94
C TRP A 53 6.13 -4.87 23.79
N LYS A 54 6.76 -5.84 24.45
CA LYS A 54 6.06 -6.76 25.36
C LYS A 54 5.29 -6.01 26.44
N HIS A 55 5.82 -4.89 26.94
CA HIS A 55 5.21 -4.09 27.98
C HIS A 55 3.91 -3.39 27.54
N VAL A 56 3.79 -3.03 26.26
CA VAL A 56 2.58 -2.36 25.70
C VAL A 56 1.60 -3.35 25.05
N ILE A 57 1.87 -4.66 25.12
CA ILE A 57 0.91 -5.70 24.76
C ILE A 57 -0.18 -5.75 25.82
N LEU A 58 -1.42 -5.57 25.40
CA LEU A 58 -2.62 -5.55 26.25
C LEU A 58 -3.26 -6.95 26.38
N SER A 59 -3.07 -7.81 25.37
CA SER A 59 -3.66 -9.14 25.31
C SER A 59 -2.82 -10.04 24.40
N ASP A 60 -2.47 -11.21 24.90
CA ASP A 60 -1.77 -12.29 24.19
C ASP A 60 -2.39 -13.64 24.58
N PRO A 61 -3.61 -13.95 24.08
CA PRO A 61 -4.36 -15.14 24.52
C PRO A 61 -3.70 -16.46 24.13
N LYS A 62 -2.82 -16.45 23.13
CA LYS A 62 -2.07 -17.61 22.69
C LYS A 62 -0.70 -17.75 23.37
N ASN A 63 -0.40 -16.88 24.34
CA ASN A 63 0.89 -16.81 25.03
C ASN A 63 2.08 -16.80 24.06
N PHE A 64 1.94 -16.07 22.93
CA PHE A 64 2.93 -16.03 21.87
C PHE A 64 4.25 -15.46 22.36
N THR A 65 4.18 -14.40 23.19
CA THR A 65 5.35 -13.70 23.73
C THR A 65 5.80 -14.24 25.10
N SER A 66 5.31 -15.40 25.53
CA SER A 66 5.61 -15.98 26.85
C SER A 66 7.11 -16.23 27.06
N ASN A 67 7.83 -16.63 26.01
CA ASN A 67 9.27 -16.88 26.06
C ASN A 67 10.13 -15.63 25.83
N TRP A 68 9.53 -14.44 25.69
CA TRP A 68 10.27 -13.19 25.52
C TRP A 68 10.85 -12.74 26.87
N CYS A 69 11.94 -13.38 27.30
CA CYS A 69 12.64 -13.07 28.54
C CYS A 69 14.15 -13.35 28.39
N GLY A 70 14.98 -12.56 29.08
CA GLY A 70 16.43 -12.62 28.99
C GLY A 70 16.99 -12.08 27.67
N PHE A 71 18.32 -12.06 27.55
CA PHE A 71 19.01 -11.43 26.41
C PHE A 71 19.07 -12.30 25.14
N ASP A 72 18.63 -13.55 25.21
CA ASP A 72 18.66 -14.46 24.07
C ASP A 72 17.44 -14.23 23.15
N VAL A 73 17.39 -13.04 22.57
CA VAL A 73 16.25 -12.60 21.75
C VAL A 73 16.08 -13.44 20.48
N CYS A 74 17.14 -14.12 20.03
CA CYS A 74 17.09 -14.97 18.85
C CYS A 74 16.28 -16.26 19.09
N ASN A 75 16.04 -16.63 20.35
CA ASN A 75 15.15 -17.72 20.74
C ASN A 75 13.72 -17.25 21.07
N TYR A 76 13.43 -15.95 20.97
CA TYR A 76 12.07 -15.46 21.12
C TYR A 76 11.21 -15.96 19.97
N LYS A 77 10.03 -16.46 20.31
CA LYS A 77 9.07 -16.90 19.28
C LYS A 77 8.71 -15.73 18.36
N GLY A 78 8.81 -15.95 17.05
CA GLY A 78 8.54 -14.93 16.05
C GLY A 78 9.67 -13.93 15.81
N VAL A 79 10.85 -14.12 16.42
CA VAL A 79 12.05 -13.30 16.19
C VAL A 79 13.09 -14.12 15.45
N TYR A 80 13.63 -13.57 14.38
CA TYR A 80 14.58 -14.22 13.49
C TYR A 80 15.86 -13.42 13.42
N CYS A 81 16.97 -14.08 13.72
CA CYS A 81 18.30 -13.49 13.67
C CYS A 81 19.06 -13.92 12.42
N ALA A 82 19.97 -13.05 11.99
CA ALA A 82 20.91 -13.30 10.90
C ALA A 82 22.27 -12.63 11.20
N PRO A 83 23.32 -12.96 10.45
CA PRO A 83 24.54 -12.15 10.43
C PRO A 83 24.24 -10.72 10.01
N ALA A 84 24.88 -9.74 10.68
CA ALA A 84 24.69 -8.34 10.33
C ALA A 84 25.29 -8.05 8.94
N PRO A 85 24.66 -7.17 8.13
CA PRO A 85 25.10 -6.92 6.75
C PRO A 85 26.49 -6.30 6.62
N ASP A 86 26.96 -5.59 7.64
CA ASP A 86 28.26 -4.89 7.68
C ASP A 86 29.34 -5.71 8.40
N ASP A 87 28.96 -6.68 9.25
CA ASP A 87 29.88 -7.60 9.92
C ASP A 87 29.22 -8.97 10.13
N PRO A 88 29.57 -10.00 9.33
CA PRO A 88 28.95 -11.32 9.42
C PRO A 88 29.28 -12.08 10.71
N HIS A 89 30.20 -11.60 11.55
CA HIS A 89 30.50 -12.17 12.86
C HIS A 89 29.55 -11.67 13.95
N ILE A 90 28.78 -10.62 13.66
CA ILE A 90 27.82 -10.02 14.58
C ILE A 90 26.43 -10.55 14.23
N THR A 91 25.75 -11.15 15.21
CA THR A 91 24.35 -11.55 15.07
C THR A 91 23.44 -10.35 15.37
N THR A 92 22.37 -10.21 14.58
CA THR A 92 21.34 -9.17 14.73
C THR A 92 19.95 -9.72 14.48
N VAL A 93 18.91 -8.99 14.93
CA VAL A 93 17.53 -9.30 14.57
C VAL A 93 17.25 -8.76 13.18
N ALA A 94 16.97 -9.67 12.25
CA ALA A 94 16.69 -9.36 10.85
C ALA A 94 15.21 -9.51 10.48
N GLY A 95 14.42 -10.26 11.23
CA GLY A 95 13.00 -10.48 10.96
C GLY A 95 12.17 -10.60 12.22
N ILE A 96 10.94 -10.14 12.12
CA ILE A 96 9.88 -10.35 13.10
C ILE A 96 8.65 -10.88 12.35
N ASP A 97 8.11 -12.02 12.82
CA ASP A 97 6.86 -12.59 12.30
C ASP A 97 5.96 -13.00 13.49
N LEU A 98 4.94 -12.18 13.74
CA LEU A 98 3.88 -12.42 14.71
C LEU A 98 2.55 -12.67 14.01
N ASN A 99 2.54 -13.12 12.77
CA ASN A 99 1.32 -13.35 12.01
C ASN A 99 0.38 -14.30 12.75
N HIS A 100 -0.91 -13.99 12.75
CA HIS A 100 -1.98 -14.79 13.36
C HIS A 100 -1.79 -15.09 14.88
N ALA A 101 -1.03 -14.24 15.59
CA ALA A 101 -0.77 -14.42 17.03
C ALA A 101 -1.95 -14.02 17.92
N ASP A 102 -2.94 -13.26 17.36
CA ASP A 102 -4.09 -12.71 18.10
C ASP A 102 -3.68 -11.72 19.22
N ILE A 103 -2.56 -11.03 19.01
CA ILE A 103 -2.02 -10.06 19.97
C ILE A 103 -2.78 -8.72 19.85
N ALA A 104 -3.08 -8.09 20.99
CA ALA A 104 -3.57 -6.72 21.05
C ALA A 104 -2.58 -5.83 21.80
N GLY A 105 -2.38 -4.61 21.30
CA GLY A 105 -1.47 -3.62 21.87
C GLY A 105 -1.16 -2.53 20.87
N SER A 106 -0.07 -1.81 21.09
CA SER A 106 0.46 -0.79 20.17
C SER A 106 1.91 -1.09 19.80
N LEU A 107 2.47 -0.28 18.92
CA LEU A 107 3.89 -0.36 18.54
C LEU A 107 4.64 0.77 19.26
N PRO A 108 5.64 0.46 20.11
CA PRO A 108 6.41 1.47 20.82
C PRO A 108 7.55 2.05 19.95
N GLU A 109 8.03 3.23 20.31
CA GLU A 109 9.13 3.90 19.57
C GLU A 109 10.44 3.14 19.62
N GLU A 110 10.67 2.32 20.66
CA GLU A 110 11.87 1.51 20.81
C GLU A 110 12.05 0.50 19.68
N LEU A 111 11.01 0.16 18.91
CA LEU A 111 11.14 -0.69 17.73
C LEU A 111 12.09 -0.10 16.68
N GLY A 112 12.27 1.22 16.65
CA GLY A 112 13.26 1.88 15.81
C GLY A 112 14.72 1.55 16.14
N LEU A 113 15.00 0.88 17.26
CA LEU A 113 16.33 0.36 17.62
C LEU A 113 16.72 -0.89 16.81
N LEU A 114 15.77 -1.53 16.12
CA LEU A 114 16.00 -2.72 15.30
C LEU A 114 16.52 -2.33 13.92
N THR A 115 17.62 -1.60 13.85
CA THR A 115 18.11 -0.96 12.62
C THR A 115 18.45 -1.90 11.48
N ASP A 116 18.68 -3.18 11.76
CA ASP A 116 18.97 -4.22 10.77
C ASP A 116 17.73 -5.03 10.36
N LEU A 117 16.56 -4.64 10.85
CA LEU A 117 15.32 -5.34 10.53
C LEU A 117 15.00 -5.21 9.03
N ALA A 118 14.82 -6.37 8.38
CA ALA A 118 14.44 -6.48 6.97
C ALA A 118 12.97 -6.88 6.80
N LEU A 119 12.43 -7.67 7.72
CA LEU A 119 11.06 -8.18 7.65
C LEU A 119 10.31 -7.81 8.93
N PHE A 120 9.14 -7.17 8.78
CA PHE A 120 8.23 -6.87 9.88
C PHE A 120 6.81 -7.31 9.51
N HIS A 121 6.42 -8.47 10.00
CA HIS A 121 5.15 -9.11 9.72
C HIS A 121 4.34 -9.28 11.00
N ILE A 122 3.20 -8.61 11.07
CA ILE A 122 2.26 -8.69 12.19
C ILE A 122 0.81 -8.84 11.71
N ASN A 123 0.65 -9.46 10.55
CA ASN A 123 -0.67 -9.69 9.93
C ASN A 123 -1.62 -10.43 10.87
N SER A 124 -2.91 -10.11 10.75
CA SER A 124 -3.98 -10.84 11.45
C SER A 124 -3.83 -10.84 12.97
N ASN A 125 -3.69 -9.62 13.52
CA ASN A 125 -3.64 -9.34 14.94
C ASN A 125 -4.69 -8.28 15.33
N ARG A 126 -4.56 -7.72 16.52
CA ARG A 126 -5.42 -6.66 17.03
C ARG A 126 -4.61 -5.43 17.46
N PHE A 127 -3.45 -5.19 16.80
CA PHE A 127 -2.66 -4.00 17.06
C PHE A 127 -3.42 -2.74 16.63
N CYS A 128 -3.25 -1.67 17.39
CA CYS A 128 -3.93 -0.39 17.16
C CYS A 128 -2.99 0.82 17.36
N GLY A 129 -3.52 2.01 17.13
CA GLY A 129 -2.73 3.25 17.17
C GLY A 129 -2.16 3.59 15.79
N THR A 130 -0.95 4.11 15.77
CA THR A 130 -0.20 4.51 14.57
C THR A 130 1.14 3.81 14.51
N LEU A 131 1.81 3.85 13.36
CA LEU A 131 3.19 3.41 13.27
C LEU A 131 4.09 4.42 13.98
N PRO A 132 5.11 3.95 14.75
CA PRO A 132 6.07 4.83 15.41
C PRO A 132 6.90 5.63 14.42
N ASP A 133 7.19 6.88 14.74
CA ASP A 133 8.05 7.73 13.91
C ASP A 133 9.49 7.21 13.82
N SER A 134 9.92 6.47 14.82
CA SER A 134 11.24 5.81 14.87
C SER A 134 11.46 4.75 13.78
N PHE A 135 10.40 4.24 13.14
CA PHE A 135 10.53 3.31 12.01
C PHE A 135 11.37 3.89 10.87
N ARG A 136 11.51 5.22 10.78
CA ARG A 136 12.47 5.87 9.84
C ARG A 136 13.90 5.38 9.98
N HIS A 137 14.26 4.79 11.11
CA HIS A 137 15.59 4.24 11.36
C HIS A 137 15.75 2.81 10.80
N LEU A 138 14.67 2.14 10.42
CA LEU A 138 14.66 0.79 9.85
C LEU A 138 15.05 0.82 8.37
N ARG A 139 16.27 1.27 8.09
CA ARG A 139 16.70 1.55 6.72
C ARG A 139 16.83 0.31 5.83
N LEU A 140 16.92 -0.87 6.41
CA LEU A 140 17.01 -2.15 5.73
C LEU A 140 15.65 -2.83 5.58
N LEU A 141 14.58 -2.23 6.13
CA LEU A 141 13.25 -2.82 6.07
C LEU A 141 12.83 -2.98 4.60
N TYR A 142 12.64 -4.24 4.22
CA TYR A 142 12.32 -4.68 2.87
C TYR A 142 10.85 -5.04 2.72
N GLU A 143 10.26 -5.70 3.73
CA GLU A 143 8.85 -6.06 3.78
C GLU A 143 8.18 -5.51 5.05
N LEU A 144 7.09 -4.80 4.86
CA LEU A 144 6.23 -4.30 5.93
C LEU A 144 4.81 -4.82 5.71
N ASP A 145 4.41 -5.81 6.51
CA ASP A 145 3.04 -6.34 6.54
C ASP A 145 2.41 -6.10 7.92
N ILE A 146 1.56 -5.10 7.98
CA ILE A 146 0.74 -4.77 9.16
C ILE A 146 -0.75 -4.98 8.88
N SER A 147 -1.06 -5.75 7.86
CA SER A 147 -2.42 -5.97 7.39
C SER A 147 -3.30 -6.65 8.42
N ASN A 148 -4.61 -6.49 8.26
CA ASN A 148 -5.62 -7.11 9.10
C ASN A 148 -5.38 -6.85 10.61
N ASN A 149 -5.35 -5.54 10.93
CA ASN A 149 -5.18 -5.00 12.28
C ASN A 149 -6.18 -3.87 12.53
N ARG A 150 -5.93 -2.99 13.51
CA ARG A 150 -6.79 -1.86 13.89
C ARG A 150 -6.01 -0.54 13.87
N PHE A 151 -4.99 -0.42 13.04
CA PHE A 151 -4.25 0.83 12.84
C PHE A 151 -5.17 1.88 12.24
N LYS A 152 -5.00 3.15 12.66
CA LYS A 152 -5.88 4.26 12.28
C LYS A 152 -5.12 5.55 12.03
N GLY A 153 -5.83 6.56 11.58
CA GLY A 153 -5.29 7.87 11.23
C GLY A 153 -4.90 7.96 9.77
N GLN A 154 -4.08 8.93 9.43
CA GLN A 154 -3.65 9.14 8.04
C GLN A 154 -2.64 8.06 7.60
N PHE A 155 -2.36 8.04 6.29
CA PHE A 155 -1.30 7.20 5.75
C PHE A 155 -0.01 7.40 6.56
N PRO A 156 0.64 6.33 7.03
CA PRO A 156 1.82 6.44 7.89
C PRO A 156 3.01 7.01 7.12
N SER A 157 3.24 8.32 7.26
CA SER A 157 4.28 9.04 6.50
C SER A 157 5.68 8.51 6.71
N VAL A 158 5.94 7.83 7.83
CA VAL A 158 7.21 7.17 8.11
C VAL A 158 7.58 6.12 7.05
N VAL A 159 6.60 5.48 6.41
CA VAL A 159 6.80 4.53 5.31
C VAL A 159 7.56 5.18 4.14
N LEU A 160 7.32 6.48 3.90
CA LEU A 160 8.00 7.22 2.83
C LEU A 160 9.49 7.44 3.11
N CYS A 161 9.94 7.18 4.33
CA CYS A 161 11.35 7.30 4.76
C CYS A 161 12.11 5.97 4.71
N LEU A 162 11.51 4.88 4.20
CA LEU A 162 12.09 3.54 4.16
C LEU A 162 12.73 3.26 2.80
N PRO A 163 14.04 3.46 2.64
CA PRO A 163 14.69 3.44 1.32
C PRO A 163 14.79 2.05 0.68
N SER A 164 14.75 1.00 1.49
CA SER A 164 14.87 -0.39 1.03
C SER A 164 13.54 -1.09 0.85
N LEU A 165 12.42 -0.42 1.19
CA LEU A 165 11.11 -1.05 1.18
C LEU A 165 10.71 -1.47 -0.24
N LYS A 166 10.27 -2.74 -0.36
CA LYS A 166 9.80 -3.35 -1.60
C LYS A 166 8.36 -3.83 -1.53
N PHE A 167 7.95 -4.32 -0.39
CA PHE A 167 6.62 -4.85 -0.17
C PHE A 167 5.92 -4.05 0.93
N LEU A 168 4.76 -3.47 0.59
CA LEU A 168 3.92 -2.72 1.53
C LEU A 168 2.53 -3.32 1.58
N ASP A 169 2.16 -3.87 2.73
CA ASP A 169 0.80 -4.34 3.00
C ASP A 169 0.23 -3.70 4.25
N ILE A 170 -0.70 -2.75 4.03
CA ILE A 170 -1.45 -2.07 5.10
C ILE A 170 -2.96 -2.32 4.98
N ARG A 171 -3.38 -3.30 4.17
CA ARG A 171 -4.79 -3.63 3.94
C ARG A 171 -5.51 -4.06 5.22
N TYR A 172 -6.85 -3.95 5.21
CA TYR A 172 -7.70 -4.31 6.34
C TYR A 172 -7.28 -3.62 7.64
N ASN A 173 -7.26 -2.28 7.58
CA ASN A 173 -7.03 -1.40 8.72
C ASN A 173 -8.04 -0.24 8.70
N GLU A 174 -7.82 0.78 9.52
CA GLU A 174 -8.68 1.96 9.61
C GLU A 174 -7.96 3.25 9.18
N PHE A 175 -6.98 3.14 8.27
CA PHE A 175 -6.31 4.32 7.72
C PHE A 175 -7.27 5.17 6.89
N GLU A 176 -7.13 6.50 6.99
CA GLU A 176 -8.02 7.46 6.33
C GLU A 176 -7.24 8.63 5.71
N GLY A 177 -7.97 9.59 5.12
CA GLY A 177 -7.35 10.75 4.47
C GLY A 177 -6.78 10.42 3.10
N ASP A 178 -5.69 11.08 2.74
CA ASP A 178 -5.13 11.03 1.40
C ASP A 178 -4.06 9.95 1.23
N ILE A 179 -4.00 9.36 0.03
CA ILE A 179 -2.85 8.56 -0.40
C ILE A 179 -1.76 9.55 -0.87
N PRO A 180 -0.60 9.60 -0.20
CA PRO A 180 0.42 10.60 -0.50
C PRO A 180 1.11 10.34 -1.84
N THR A 181 1.44 11.39 -2.57
CA THR A 181 2.17 11.31 -3.85
C THR A 181 3.51 10.59 -3.69
N GLY A 182 4.23 10.80 -2.58
CA GLY A 182 5.52 10.17 -2.30
C GLY A 182 5.49 8.64 -2.29
N LEU A 183 4.32 8.01 -2.09
CA LEU A 183 4.19 6.55 -2.15
C LEU A 183 4.60 6.00 -3.53
N PHE A 184 4.26 6.72 -4.61
CA PHE A 184 4.52 6.30 -5.97
C PHE A 184 5.94 6.64 -6.48
N ASP A 185 6.72 7.35 -5.68
CA ASP A 185 8.14 7.63 -5.94
C ASP A 185 9.07 6.59 -5.26
N LEU A 186 8.51 5.77 -4.34
CA LEU A 186 9.22 4.62 -3.76
C LEU A 186 9.44 3.52 -4.80
N LYS A 187 10.47 2.70 -4.58
CA LYS A 187 10.83 1.58 -5.48
C LYS A 187 10.18 0.27 -5.03
N LEU A 188 8.88 0.32 -4.75
CA LEU A 188 8.10 -0.83 -4.33
C LEU A 188 7.89 -1.81 -5.48
N ASP A 189 7.73 -3.08 -5.15
CA ASP A 189 7.35 -4.15 -6.08
C ASP A 189 5.84 -4.44 -5.99
N ALA A 190 5.21 -4.23 -4.80
CA ALA A 190 3.78 -4.39 -4.60
C ALA A 190 3.22 -3.41 -3.56
N ILE A 191 1.96 -2.95 -3.77
CA ILE A 191 1.23 -2.05 -2.87
C ILE A 191 -0.17 -2.62 -2.60
N PHE A 192 -0.45 -2.93 -1.32
CA PHE A 192 -1.76 -3.37 -0.85
C PHE A 192 -2.30 -2.39 0.19
N VAL A 193 -3.27 -1.57 -0.18
CA VAL A 193 -3.92 -0.61 0.72
C VAL A 193 -5.45 -0.79 0.79
N ASN A 194 -5.95 -1.88 0.24
CA ASN A 194 -7.38 -2.17 0.19
C ASN A 194 -8.01 -2.35 1.58
N ASN A 195 -9.33 -2.16 1.65
CA ASN A 195 -10.09 -2.27 2.90
C ASN A 195 -9.56 -1.32 3.99
N ASN A 196 -9.53 -0.03 3.63
CA ASN A 196 -9.22 1.10 4.49
C ASN A 196 -10.29 2.20 4.28
N LYS A 197 -10.03 3.41 4.78
CA LYS A 197 -10.96 4.55 4.70
C LYS A 197 -10.37 5.73 3.93
N PHE A 198 -9.43 5.47 2.99
CA PHE A 198 -8.82 6.53 2.16
C PHE A 198 -9.86 7.24 1.28
N LYS A 199 -9.75 8.58 1.14
CA LYS A 199 -10.80 9.42 0.51
C LYS A 199 -10.31 10.32 -0.62
N SER A 200 -9.02 10.36 -0.95
CA SER A 200 -8.51 11.23 -2.00
C SER A 200 -8.64 10.64 -3.39
N SER A 201 -8.54 11.50 -4.41
CA SER A 201 -8.28 11.00 -5.76
C SER A 201 -6.90 10.34 -5.84
N LEU A 202 -6.77 9.38 -6.76
CA LEU A 202 -5.47 8.77 -7.05
C LEU A 202 -4.50 9.85 -7.55
N PRO A 203 -3.29 9.94 -6.96
CA PRO A 203 -2.32 10.96 -7.38
C PRO A 203 -1.89 10.81 -8.83
N GLY A 204 -1.76 11.96 -9.52
CA GLY A 204 -1.39 11.99 -10.94
C GLY A 204 0.00 11.42 -11.25
N ASN A 205 0.86 11.22 -10.26
CA ASN A 205 2.17 10.61 -10.39
C ASN A 205 2.18 9.08 -10.15
N ILE A 206 1.03 8.42 -10.02
CA ILE A 206 0.94 6.95 -9.83
C ILE A 206 1.79 6.18 -10.86
N GLY A 207 1.87 6.69 -12.09
CA GLY A 207 2.68 6.11 -13.16
C GLY A 207 4.20 6.19 -12.97
N ASN A 208 4.71 6.84 -11.91
CA ASN A 208 6.13 6.84 -11.56
C ASN A 208 6.55 5.55 -10.83
N SER A 209 5.58 4.84 -10.27
CA SER A 209 5.82 3.63 -9.49
C SER A 209 6.26 2.46 -10.38
N PRO A 210 7.28 1.69 -9.99
CA PRO A 210 7.71 0.50 -10.70
C PRO A 210 6.94 -0.77 -10.33
N VAL A 211 5.91 -0.67 -9.47
CA VAL A 211 5.21 -1.84 -8.93
C VAL A 211 4.60 -2.73 -10.01
N SER A 212 4.54 -4.02 -9.71
CA SER A 212 3.86 -5.02 -10.54
C SER A 212 2.41 -5.24 -10.12
N VAL A 213 2.07 -4.97 -8.85
CA VAL A 213 0.73 -5.19 -8.29
C VAL A 213 0.26 -3.98 -7.52
N ILE A 214 -0.96 -3.51 -7.82
CA ILE A 214 -1.68 -2.45 -7.10
C ILE A 214 -3.05 -2.96 -6.69
N VAL A 215 -3.33 -2.96 -5.38
CA VAL A 215 -4.66 -3.30 -4.84
C VAL A 215 -5.16 -2.19 -3.93
N PHE A 216 -6.16 -1.43 -4.40
CA PHE A 216 -6.76 -0.28 -3.70
C PHE A 216 -8.25 -0.47 -3.42
N ALA A 217 -8.76 -1.69 -3.56
CA ALA A 217 -10.16 -2.02 -3.42
C ALA A 217 -10.75 -1.61 -2.06
N ASN A 218 -12.06 -1.39 -2.01
CA ASN A 218 -12.78 -1.08 -0.76
C ASN A 218 -12.19 0.11 -0.01
N ASN A 219 -12.09 1.23 -0.70
CA ASN A 219 -11.77 2.55 -0.17
C ASN A 219 -12.86 3.54 -0.63
N ASN A 220 -12.67 4.82 -0.41
CA ASN A 220 -13.58 5.87 -0.89
C ASN A 220 -12.81 6.90 -1.73
N LEU A 221 -12.06 6.39 -2.71
CA LEU A 221 -11.29 7.22 -3.63
C LEU A 221 -12.25 7.99 -4.54
N ASN A 222 -12.01 9.29 -4.71
CA ASN A 222 -12.79 10.12 -5.62
C ASN A 222 -12.00 10.41 -6.89
N GLY A 223 -12.70 10.62 -8.01
CA GLY A 223 -12.06 11.02 -9.28
C GLY A 223 -11.70 9.84 -10.16
N CYS A 224 -10.85 10.10 -11.13
CA CYS A 224 -10.59 9.21 -12.24
C CYS A 224 -9.43 8.25 -12.00
N LEU A 225 -9.39 7.22 -12.84
CA LEU A 225 -8.17 6.46 -13.05
C LEU A 225 -7.18 7.33 -13.83
N PRO A 226 -6.00 7.70 -13.26
CA PRO A 226 -5.09 8.62 -13.94
C PRO A 226 -4.50 8.03 -15.21
N SER A 227 -4.45 8.80 -16.31
CA SER A 227 -3.84 8.37 -17.57
C SER A 227 -2.35 8.06 -17.45
N SER A 228 -1.68 8.64 -16.45
CA SER A 228 -0.27 8.35 -16.14
C SER A 228 0.02 6.88 -15.81
N LEU A 229 -0.99 6.07 -15.45
CA LEU A 229 -0.85 4.62 -15.30
C LEU A 229 -0.20 3.96 -16.54
N SER A 230 -0.44 4.51 -17.73
CA SER A 230 0.17 4.02 -18.97
C SER A 230 1.70 3.96 -18.93
N LYS A 231 2.36 4.79 -18.09
CA LYS A 231 3.81 4.75 -17.90
C LYS A 231 4.30 3.44 -17.25
N MET A 232 3.39 2.71 -16.59
CA MET A 232 3.68 1.43 -15.93
C MET A 232 3.55 0.23 -16.90
N ALA A 233 3.48 0.47 -18.20
CA ALA A 233 3.27 -0.55 -19.25
C ALA A 233 4.27 -1.73 -19.20
N LYS A 234 5.45 -1.51 -18.63
CA LYS A 234 6.52 -2.54 -18.52
C LYS A 234 6.52 -3.29 -17.20
N THR A 235 5.89 -2.76 -16.17
CA THR A 235 6.00 -3.27 -14.80
C THR A 235 4.68 -3.80 -14.27
N LEU A 236 3.55 -3.12 -14.53
CA LEU A 236 2.27 -3.46 -13.94
C LEU A 236 1.71 -4.75 -14.55
N ASN A 237 1.40 -5.72 -13.69
CA ASN A 237 0.76 -6.99 -14.03
C ASN A 237 -0.68 -7.05 -13.51
N GLU A 238 -0.95 -6.50 -12.31
CA GLU A 238 -2.28 -6.56 -11.71
C GLU A 238 -2.71 -5.19 -11.20
N LEU A 239 -3.92 -4.78 -11.58
CA LEU A 239 -4.59 -3.57 -11.10
C LEU A 239 -5.98 -3.92 -10.59
N ILE A 240 -6.19 -3.80 -9.28
CA ILE A 240 -7.44 -4.11 -8.61
C ILE A 240 -7.89 -2.89 -7.80
N ILE A 241 -8.92 -2.18 -8.31
CA ILE A 241 -9.50 -0.99 -7.69
C ILE A 241 -11.02 -1.13 -7.62
N THR A 242 -11.46 -2.25 -7.08
CA THR A 242 -12.87 -2.58 -6.90
C THR A 242 -13.49 -1.80 -5.76
N ASN A 243 -14.73 -1.32 -5.92
CA ASN A 243 -15.49 -0.63 -4.87
C ASN A 243 -14.67 0.48 -4.19
N ALA A 244 -14.09 1.36 -5.01
CA ALA A 244 -13.18 2.39 -4.55
C ALA A 244 -13.68 3.83 -4.80
N GLY A 245 -14.87 3.99 -5.40
CA GLY A 245 -15.47 5.29 -5.67
C GLY A 245 -14.92 6.00 -6.90
N LEU A 246 -14.25 5.29 -7.82
CA LEU A 246 -13.77 5.84 -9.08
C LEU A 246 -14.92 6.37 -9.95
N LYS A 247 -14.67 7.50 -10.63
CA LYS A 247 -15.63 8.21 -11.51
C LYS A 247 -15.01 8.53 -12.86
N GLY A 248 -15.87 8.95 -13.79
CA GLY A 248 -15.43 9.38 -15.11
C GLY A 248 -15.19 8.24 -16.09
N CYS A 249 -14.55 8.56 -17.20
CA CYS A 249 -14.33 7.61 -18.27
C CYS A 249 -12.93 6.94 -18.17
N LEU A 250 -12.85 5.72 -18.68
CA LEU A 250 -11.55 5.07 -18.88
C LEU A 250 -10.82 5.75 -20.04
N SER A 251 -9.56 6.10 -19.82
CA SER A 251 -8.73 6.70 -20.84
C SER A 251 -8.25 5.67 -21.88
N PRO A 252 -8.17 6.02 -23.18
CA PRO A 252 -7.61 5.14 -24.20
C PRO A 252 -6.16 4.69 -23.91
N GLU A 253 -5.39 5.47 -23.16
CA GLU A 253 -4.02 5.13 -22.77
C GLU A 253 -3.94 3.85 -21.91
N ILE A 254 -5.07 3.35 -21.38
CA ILE A 254 -5.10 2.09 -20.62
C ILE A 254 -4.63 0.91 -21.48
N GLY A 255 -4.89 0.91 -22.78
CA GLY A 255 -4.44 -0.10 -23.72
C GLY A 255 -2.91 -0.22 -23.87
N LEU A 256 -2.15 0.77 -23.35
CA LEU A 256 -0.69 0.70 -23.31
C LEU A 256 -0.17 -0.26 -22.22
N LEU A 257 -1.01 -0.69 -21.29
CA LEU A 257 -0.67 -1.62 -20.19
C LEU A 257 -0.58 -3.06 -20.68
N LYS A 258 0.34 -3.35 -21.58
CA LYS A 258 0.43 -4.63 -22.34
C LYS A 258 0.86 -5.84 -21.49
N ASN A 259 1.37 -5.61 -20.27
CA ASN A 259 1.77 -6.68 -19.36
C ASN A 259 0.69 -7.06 -18.35
N VAL A 260 -0.38 -6.27 -18.25
CA VAL A 260 -1.46 -6.53 -17.30
C VAL A 260 -2.19 -7.82 -17.67
N THR A 261 -2.32 -8.70 -16.68
CA THR A 261 -3.08 -9.94 -16.72
C THR A 261 -4.42 -9.82 -16.02
N VAL A 262 -4.49 -9.02 -14.95
CA VAL A 262 -5.72 -8.77 -14.18
C VAL A 262 -6.02 -7.28 -14.15
N PHE A 263 -7.18 -6.90 -14.68
CA PHE A 263 -7.70 -5.53 -14.62
C PHE A 263 -9.12 -5.55 -14.04
N ASP A 264 -9.24 -5.13 -12.79
CA ASP A 264 -10.52 -5.08 -12.07
C ASP A 264 -10.81 -3.67 -11.55
N VAL A 265 -11.80 -3.03 -12.15
CA VAL A 265 -12.33 -1.72 -11.75
C VAL A 265 -13.83 -1.81 -11.47
N SER A 266 -14.30 -2.98 -11.08
CA SER A 266 -15.70 -3.23 -10.79
C SER A 266 -16.22 -2.46 -9.60
N SER A 267 -17.54 -2.34 -9.49
CA SER A 267 -18.25 -1.71 -8.37
C SER A 267 -17.79 -0.25 -8.13
N ASN A 268 -17.67 0.52 -9.22
CA ASN A 268 -17.33 1.92 -9.18
C ASN A 268 -18.43 2.79 -9.84
N GLU A 269 -18.14 4.06 -10.08
CA GLU A 269 -19.05 4.98 -10.78
C GLU A 269 -18.50 5.40 -12.16
N LEU A 270 -17.79 4.50 -12.85
CA LEU A 270 -17.23 4.73 -14.16
C LEU A 270 -18.35 4.88 -15.21
N VAL A 271 -18.18 5.78 -16.16
CA VAL A 271 -19.14 6.10 -17.20
C VAL A 271 -18.52 6.03 -18.60
N GLY A 272 -19.35 6.12 -19.64
CA GLY A 272 -18.92 6.14 -21.04
C GLY A 272 -18.53 4.78 -21.60
N PRO A 273 -17.97 4.73 -22.81
CA PRO A 273 -17.64 3.48 -23.49
C PRO A 273 -16.33 2.86 -22.98
N LEU A 274 -16.19 1.56 -23.19
CA LEU A 274 -14.88 0.91 -23.08
C LEU A 274 -13.99 1.35 -24.25
N PRO A 275 -12.74 1.77 -23.99
CA PRO A 275 -11.80 2.07 -25.06
C PRO A 275 -11.46 0.83 -25.91
N GLU A 276 -11.51 0.94 -27.24
CA GLU A 276 -11.09 -0.12 -28.15
C GLU A 276 -9.64 -0.57 -27.92
N THR A 277 -8.80 0.33 -27.42
CA THR A 277 -7.38 0.07 -27.12
C THR A 277 -7.16 -0.97 -26.03
N ILE A 278 -8.18 -1.31 -25.20
CA ILE A 278 -8.10 -2.47 -24.30
C ILE A 278 -7.81 -3.74 -25.10
N GLY A 279 -8.29 -3.86 -26.34
CA GLY A 279 -7.94 -4.96 -27.26
C GLY A 279 -6.46 -5.06 -27.64
N GLU A 280 -5.62 -4.12 -27.21
CA GLU A 280 -4.16 -4.19 -27.35
C GLU A 280 -3.45 -4.85 -26.15
N MET A 281 -4.15 -5.11 -25.06
CA MET A 281 -3.62 -5.70 -23.83
C MET A 281 -3.51 -7.23 -23.99
N LYS A 282 -2.59 -7.70 -24.81
CA LYS A 282 -2.52 -9.10 -25.29
C LYS A 282 -2.26 -10.15 -24.19
N ARG A 283 -1.86 -9.72 -22.99
CA ARG A 283 -1.65 -10.61 -21.83
C ARG A 283 -2.84 -10.62 -20.86
N LEU A 284 -3.89 -9.84 -21.15
CA LEU A 284 -5.06 -9.76 -20.27
C LEU A 284 -5.79 -11.10 -20.22
N GLU A 285 -5.94 -11.63 -19.01
CA GLU A 285 -6.60 -12.88 -18.68
C GLU A 285 -7.96 -12.63 -18.01
N GLN A 286 -8.02 -11.60 -17.16
CA GLN A 286 -9.21 -11.25 -16.41
C GLN A 286 -9.51 -9.75 -16.56
N LEU A 287 -10.69 -9.46 -17.09
CA LEU A 287 -11.25 -8.11 -17.20
C LEU A 287 -12.56 -8.03 -16.42
N ASN A 288 -12.59 -7.23 -15.37
CA ASN A 288 -13.80 -7.01 -14.60
C ASN A 288 -14.15 -5.52 -14.55
N VAL A 289 -15.24 -5.16 -15.21
CA VAL A 289 -15.79 -3.79 -15.24
C VAL A 289 -17.24 -3.76 -14.74
N ALA A 290 -17.72 -4.83 -14.11
CA ALA A 290 -19.07 -4.97 -13.63
C ALA A 290 -19.46 -3.91 -12.60
N HIS A 291 -20.77 -3.70 -12.42
CA HIS A 291 -21.29 -2.74 -11.44
C HIS A 291 -20.71 -1.33 -11.59
N ASN A 292 -20.87 -0.77 -12.80
CA ASN A 292 -20.50 0.60 -13.14
C ASN A 292 -21.68 1.28 -13.88
N LYS A 293 -21.41 2.42 -14.48
CA LYS A 293 -22.33 3.16 -15.35
C LYS A 293 -21.81 3.24 -16.78
N LEU A 294 -21.05 2.21 -17.20
CA LEU A 294 -20.48 2.13 -18.55
C LEU A 294 -21.59 1.93 -19.59
N SER A 295 -21.39 2.42 -20.80
CA SER A 295 -22.39 2.37 -21.87
C SER A 295 -21.74 2.27 -23.26
N GLY A 296 -22.55 2.27 -24.31
CA GLY A 296 -22.09 2.03 -25.67
C GLY A 296 -21.99 0.54 -26.00
N GLU A 297 -21.35 0.23 -27.12
CA GLU A 297 -21.10 -1.14 -27.55
C GLU A 297 -19.76 -1.66 -26.99
N ILE A 298 -19.71 -2.96 -26.70
CA ILE A 298 -18.47 -3.61 -26.31
C ILE A 298 -17.59 -3.78 -27.56
N PRO A 299 -16.34 -3.29 -27.53
CA PRO A 299 -15.44 -3.46 -28.67
C PRO A 299 -15.09 -4.94 -28.93
N GLU A 300 -15.23 -5.39 -30.19
CA GLU A 300 -14.91 -6.76 -30.60
C GLU A 300 -13.43 -7.11 -30.31
N THR A 301 -12.54 -6.11 -30.41
CA THR A 301 -11.12 -6.24 -30.13
C THR A 301 -10.83 -6.78 -28.72
N ILE A 302 -11.69 -6.49 -27.75
CA ILE A 302 -11.57 -6.97 -26.35
C ILE A 302 -11.89 -8.46 -26.30
N CYS A 303 -13.03 -8.89 -26.85
CA CYS A 303 -13.44 -10.30 -26.82
C CYS A 303 -12.62 -11.20 -27.75
N SER A 304 -11.79 -10.59 -28.61
CA SER A 304 -10.83 -11.28 -29.48
C SER A 304 -9.43 -11.37 -28.88
N LEU A 305 -9.24 -10.97 -27.61
CA LEU A 305 -7.95 -11.09 -26.93
C LEU A 305 -7.56 -12.56 -26.75
N PRO A 306 -6.29 -12.93 -27.05
CA PRO A 306 -5.89 -14.34 -27.15
C PRO A 306 -5.84 -15.06 -25.79
N ASN A 307 -5.70 -14.32 -24.69
CA ASN A 307 -5.54 -14.88 -23.35
C ASN A 307 -6.72 -14.55 -22.43
N LEU A 308 -7.74 -13.83 -22.91
CA LEU A 308 -8.87 -13.42 -22.08
C LEU A 308 -9.74 -14.64 -21.72
N GLU A 309 -9.72 -15.01 -20.45
CA GLU A 309 -10.45 -16.15 -19.90
C GLU A 309 -11.75 -15.72 -19.23
N ASN A 310 -11.73 -14.57 -18.58
CA ASN A 310 -12.87 -14.05 -17.82
C ASN A 310 -13.14 -12.58 -18.17
N PHE A 311 -14.35 -12.30 -18.65
CA PHE A 311 -14.83 -10.93 -18.89
C PHE A 311 -16.15 -10.71 -18.19
N THR A 312 -16.16 -9.96 -17.09
CA THR A 312 -17.35 -9.61 -16.32
C THR A 312 -17.70 -8.15 -16.55
N TYR A 313 -18.85 -7.90 -17.17
CA TYR A 313 -19.35 -6.55 -17.52
C TYR A 313 -20.81 -6.33 -17.13
N SER A 314 -21.37 -7.21 -16.32
CA SER A 314 -22.73 -7.12 -15.80
C SER A 314 -23.00 -5.84 -15.01
N TYR A 315 -24.27 -5.50 -14.84
CA TYR A 315 -24.71 -4.32 -14.09
C TYR A 315 -24.13 -3.00 -14.60
N ASN A 316 -24.17 -2.82 -15.93
CA ASN A 316 -23.82 -1.58 -16.64
C ASN A 316 -25.00 -1.12 -17.53
N TYR A 317 -24.72 -0.38 -18.59
CA TYR A 317 -25.68 0.11 -19.57
C TYR A 317 -25.19 -0.11 -21.01
N PHE A 318 -24.41 -1.18 -21.24
CA PHE A 318 -23.99 -1.54 -22.60
C PHE A 318 -25.19 -1.85 -23.46
N CYS A 319 -25.20 -1.35 -24.71
CA CYS A 319 -26.31 -1.52 -25.64
C CYS A 319 -26.02 -2.50 -26.79
N GLY A 320 -24.83 -3.08 -26.82
CA GLY A 320 -24.44 -4.11 -27.79
C GLY A 320 -23.20 -4.86 -27.36
N GLU A 321 -23.14 -6.12 -27.81
CA GLU A 321 -21.97 -6.99 -27.64
C GLU A 321 -21.72 -7.80 -28.90
N PRO A 322 -20.46 -7.96 -29.33
CA PRO A 322 -20.14 -8.81 -30.46
C PRO A 322 -20.34 -10.30 -30.12
N PRO A 323 -20.73 -11.16 -31.10
CA PRO A 323 -20.90 -12.61 -30.87
C PRO A 323 -19.62 -13.32 -30.37
N THR A 324 -18.46 -12.73 -30.57
CA THR A 324 -17.17 -13.23 -30.05
C THR A 324 -17.12 -13.22 -28.54
N CYS A 325 -17.78 -12.27 -27.85
CA CYS A 325 -17.83 -12.21 -26.39
C CYS A 325 -18.53 -13.44 -25.78
N LEU A 326 -19.53 -13.99 -26.48
CA LEU A 326 -20.28 -15.19 -26.04
C LEU A 326 -19.47 -16.48 -26.10
N LYS A 327 -18.32 -16.45 -26.75
CA LYS A 327 -17.40 -17.58 -26.88
C LYS A 327 -16.33 -17.64 -25.82
N LEU A 328 -16.22 -16.60 -24.99
CA LEU A 328 -15.27 -16.57 -23.88
C LEU A 328 -15.58 -17.67 -22.86
N PRO A 329 -14.57 -18.29 -22.24
CA PRO A 329 -14.75 -19.35 -21.25
C PRO A 329 -15.65 -18.94 -20.08
N ALA A 330 -15.53 -17.69 -19.63
CA ALA A 330 -16.40 -17.10 -18.63
C ALA A 330 -16.75 -15.66 -19.02
N ASN A 331 -18.06 -15.37 -19.07
CA ASN A 331 -18.58 -14.01 -19.25
C ASN A 331 -19.82 -13.82 -18.38
N ASP A 332 -20.07 -12.57 -17.99
CA ASP A 332 -21.32 -12.17 -17.33
C ASP A 332 -21.81 -10.84 -17.91
N ASP A 333 -22.91 -10.90 -18.67
CA ASP A 333 -23.52 -9.81 -19.44
C ASP A 333 -24.83 -9.28 -18.83
N GLN A 334 -25.23 -9.77 -17.68
CA GLN A 334 -26.55 -9.47 -17.07
C GLN A 334 -26.69 -7.98 -16.72
N LYS A 335 -27.97 -7.52 -16.65
CA LYS A 335 -28.27 -6.16 -16.20
C LYS A 335 -27.55 -5.05 -16.99
N ASN A 336 -27.49 -5.25 -18.31
CA ASN A 336 -27.15 -4.25 -19.30
C ASN A 336 -28.40 -3.82 -20.11
N CYS A 337 -28.22 -3.23 -21.26
CA CYS A 337 -29.26 -2.83 -22.21
C CYS A 337 -29.09 -3.53 -23.57
N ILE A 338 -28.56 -4.75 -23.58
CA ILE A 338 -28.23 -5.49 -24.79
C ILE A 338 -29.49 -6.14 -25.36
N PRO A 339 -29.89 -5.83 -26.61
CA PRO A 339 -31.06 -6.41 -27.22
C PRO A 339 -31.01 -7.95 -27.30
N ASP A 340 -32.14 -8.59 -27.16
CA ASP A 340 -32.34 -10.04 -27.32
C ASP A 340 -31.49 -10.91 -26.36
N ARG A 341 -30.91 -10.32 -25.30
CA ARG A 341 -30.21 -11.06 -24.23
C ARG A 341 -31.11 -11.24 -23.01
N PRO A 342 -30.98 -12.38 -22.30
CA PRO A 342 -31.74 -12.60 -21.07
C PRO A 342 -31.26 -11.71 -19.93
N MET A 343 -32.10 -11.48 -18.94
CA MET A 343 -31.80 -10.83 -17.68
C MET A 343 -31.27 -9.39 -17.80
N GLN A 344 -31.61 -8.67 -18.88
CA GLN A 344 -31.23 -7.28 -19.08
C GLN A 344 -32.10 -6.34 -18.23
N ARG A 345 -31.74 -5.05 -18.19
CA ARG A 345 -32.52 -3.97 -17.61
C ARG A 345 -33.81 -3.78 -18.37
N SER A 346 -34.79 -3.13 -17.78
CA SER A 346 -36.03 -2.77 -18.50
C SER A 346 -35.74 -1.76 -19.61
N PRO A 347 -36.52 -1.74 -20.69
CA PRO A 347 -36.39 -0.74 -21.75
C PRO A 347 -36.47 0.70 -21.23
N ASP A 348 -37.33 0.95 -20.23
CA ASP A 348 -37.47 2.29 -19.64
C ASP A 348 -36.26 2.74 -18.86
N GLU A 349 -35.61 1.84 -18.06
CA GLU A 349 -34.35 2.13 -17.38
C GLU A 349 -33.24 2.44 -18.38
N CYS A 350 -33.15 1.67 -19.46
CA CYS A 350 -32.17 1.85 -20.51
C CYS A 350 -32.38 3.19 -21.24
N ALA A 351 -33.62 3.49 -21.63
CA ALA A 351 -33.94 4.74 -22.32
C ALA A 351 -33.66 5.96 -21.45
N ALA A 352 -34.01 5.90 -20.16
CA ALA A 352 -33.78 6.99 -19.22
C ALA A 352 -32.28 7.29 -19.02
N PHE A 353 -31.45 6.25 -18.96
CA PHE A 353 -30.01 6.43 -18.81
C PHE A 353 -29.34 6.90 -20.10
N LEU A 354 -29.65 6.27 -21.24
CA LEU A 354 -29.01 6.54 -22.52
C LEU A 354 -29.44 7.89 -23.13
N ALA A 355 -30.55 8.48 -22.66
CA ALA A 355 -30.98 9.83 -23.04
C ALA A 355 -30.03 10.92 -22.50
N GLN A 356 -29.15 10.60 -21.55
CA GLN A 356 -28.20 11.54 -20.98
C GLN A 356 -26.81 11.30 -21.58
N PRO A 357 -26.32 12.16 -22.51
CA PRO A 357 -25.01 11.97 -23.10
C PRO A 357 -23.91 12.11 -22.05
N VAL A 358 -22.95 11.18 -22.08
CA VAL A 358 -21.78 11.21 -21.20
C VAL A 358 -20.72 12.11 -21.79
N ASP A 359 -20.38 13.20 -21.08
CA ASP A 359 -19.22 14.03 -21.41
C ASP A 359 -17.99 13.60 -20.59
N CYS A 360 -17.13 12.81 -21.20
CA CYS A 360 -15.88 12.36 -20.57
C CYS A 360 -14.92 13.52 -20.26
N GLY A 361 -15.01 14.63 -20.98
CA GLY A 361 -14.19 15.82 -20.74
C GLY A 361 -14.54 16.54 -19.44
N ALA A 362 -15.81 16.47 -19.03
CA ALA A 362 -16.30 17.13 -17.81
C ALA A 362 -15.66 16.58 -16.53
N PHE A 363 -15.17 15.35 -16.53
CA PHE A 363 -14.53 14.73 -15.37
C PHE A 363 -13.06 15.15 -15.19
N GLY A 364 -12.43 15.80 -16.19
CA GLY A 364 -11.02 16.20 -16.15
C GLY A 364 -10.03 15.01 -16.11
N CYS A 365 -10.49 13.83 -16.49
CA CYS A 365 -9.75 12.57 -16.45
C CYS A 365 -8.86 12.33 -17.66
N LEU A 366 -9.24 12.90 -18.77
CA LEU A 366 -8.50 12.79 -20.03
C LEU A 366 -7.37 13.83 -20.07
N PRO A 367 -6.26 13.54 -20.75
CA PRO A 367 -5.26 14.56 -21.02
C PRO A 367 -5.95 15.75 -21.68
N ARG A 368 -5.66 16.97 -21.21
CA ARG A 368 -6.16 18.16 -21.91
C ARG A 368 -5.55 18.15 -23.30
N SER A 369 -6.40 18.12 -24.33
CA SER A 369 -5.94 18.34 -25.69
C SER A 369 -5.10 19.62 -25.70
N PRO A 370 -3.92 19.64 -26.32
CA PRO A 370 -3.19 20.90 -26.50
C PRO A 370 -4.13 21.92 -27.14
N PRO A 371 -4.09 23.19 -26.73
CA PRO A 371 -4.89 24.21 -27.37
C PRO A 371 -4.66 24.17 -28.89
N PRO A 372 -5.69 24.33 -29.71
CA PRO A 372 -5.54 24.33 -31.16
C PRO A 372 -4.40 25.28 -31.52
N SER A 373 -3.50 24.81 -32.37
CA SER A 373 -2.40 25.63 -32.86
C SER A 373 -2.98 26.96 -33.39
N PRO A 374 -2.38 28.10 -33.07
CA PRO A 374 -2.84 29.35 -33.63
C PRO A 374 -2.89 29.21 -35.16
N PRO A 375 -3.92 29.75 -35.81
CA PRO A 375 -4.03 29.69 -37.27
C PRO A 375 -2.73 30.22 -37.88
N PRO A 376 -2.24 29.65 -38.97
CA PRO A 376 -1.05 30.14 -39.63
C PRO A 376 -1.20 31.64 -39.93
N PRO A 377 -0.14 32.44 -39.77
CA PRO A 377 -0.20 33.87 -40.08
C PRO A 377 -0.73 34.07 -41.49
N SER A 378 -1.70 34.98 -41.61
CA SER A 378 -2.25 35.31 -42.92
C SER A 378 -1.13 35.69 -43.87
N PRO A 379 -1.14 35.22 -45.14
CA PRO A 379 -0.12 35.59 -46.09
C PRO A 379 -0.05 37.13 -46.20
N PRO A 380 1.16 37.70 -46.35
CA PRO A 380 1.30 39.15 -46.48
C PRO A 380 0.49 39.65 -47.64
N LEU A 381 -0.23 40.76 -47.42
CA LEU A 381 -0.97 41.41 -48.48
C LEU A 381 -0.04 41.73 -49.65
N PRO A 382 -0.48 41.51 -50.88
CA PRO A 382 0.32 41.86 -52.02
C PRO A 382 0.61 43.38 -51.99
N PRO A 383 1.81 43.82 -52.43
CA PRO A 383 2.15 45.22 -52.45
C PRO A 383 1.18 46.01 -53.32
N PRO A 384 0.85 47.23 -52.92
CA PRO A 384 -0.07 48.09 -53.73
C PRO A 384 0.49 48.23 -55.13
N SER A 385 -0.41 48.05 -56.16
CA SER A 385 -0.06 48.21 -57.54
C SER A 385 0.37 49.67 -57.80
N SER A 386 1.56 49.81 -58.37
CA SER A 386 2.10 51.12 -58.74
C SER A 386 1.13 51.86 -59.68
N PRO A 387 0.91 53.21 -59.55
CA PRO A 387 0.03 53.95 -60.44
C PRO A 387 0.66 53.93 -61.81
N LEU A 388 -0.19 53.61 -62.83
CA LEU A 388 0.13 53.73 -64.24
C LEU A 388 0.43 55.24 -64.61
N SER A 389 1.69 55.50 -64.96
CA SER A 389 2.06 56.80 -65.48
C SER A 389 1.49 56.97 -66.91
N TYR A 390 0.54 57.88 -67.01
CA TYR A 390 0.07 58.35 -68.32
C TYR A 390 1.19 59.18 -68.95
N TYR A 391 1.83 58.64 -69.97
CA TYR A 391 2.65 59.44 -70.91
C TYR A 391 1.72 60.17 -71.88
N HIS A 392 1.64 61.53 -71.80
CA HIS A 392 1.19 62.35 -72.83
C HIS A 392 2.34 62.56 -73.86
N HIS A 393 2.11 62.21 -75.13
CA HIS A 393 2.92 62.66 -76.26
C HIS A 393 2.26 63.86 -76.90
N PRO A 394 3.05 64.85 -77.43
CA PRO A 394 2.58 66.09 -78.00
C PRO A 394 1.95 66.00 -79.41
#